data_c26ea0e8261ae5adb5c9a2879af4e824
#
_entry.id   c26ea0e8261ae5adb5c9a2879af4e824
#
_cell.length_a   1.000
_cell.length_b   1.000
_cell.length_c   1.000
_cell.angle_alpha   90.00
_cell.angle_beta   90.00
_cell.angle_gamma   90.00
#
_symmetry.space_group_name_H-M   'P 1'
#
loop_
_entity.id
_entity.type
_entity.pdbx_description
1 polymer ?
#
loop_
_entity_poly.entity_id
_entity_poly.type
_entity_poly.pdbx_seq_one_letter_code
_entity_poly.pdbx_strand_id
1 'polypeptide(L)'
;MAVDSSKRSVFVRIRDRRRIYDTDGANSRKFHEINRYSSQRVRKDEQPVLFFNASTRLTRTSLNAAFAWLAANSLQSTGVPIVFMTCMRGLNPCLLATDRENPKKELPCQSCIRLSKNMYNGLQTVPLEFREDPILFNE
;
A
#
# COMPACT_ATOMS: atom_id res chain seq x y z
N MET A 1 14.66 28.98 10.77
CA MET A 1 14.37 28.55 12.16
C MET A 1 13.89 27.12 12.13
N ALA A 2 14.76 26.16 12.45
CA ALA A 2 14.37 24.74 12.55
C ALA A 2 13.69 24.54 13.91
N VAL A 3 12.42 24.15 13.90
CA VAL A 3 11.68 23.82 15.12
C VAL A 3 12.22 22.50 15.65
N ASP A 4 12.89 22.54 16.79
CA ASP A 4 13.42 21.39 17.51
C ASP A 4 12.29 20.39 17.81
N SER A 5 12.29 19.26 17.11
CA SER A 5 11.27 18.21 17.23
C SER A 5 11.40 17.37 18.51
N SER A 6 12.46 17.59 19.30
CA SER A 6 12.79 16.75 20.47
C SER A 6 11.91 17.00 21.70
N LYS A 7 11.19 18.12 21.76
CA LYS A 7 10.43 18.57 22.95
C LYS A 7 8.92 18.37 22.89
N ARG A 8 8.38 17.56 21.96
CA ARG A 8 6.96 17.27 21.99
C ARG A 8 6.62 16.37 23.19
N SER A 9 5.76 16.86 24.08
CA SER A 9 5.26 16.13 25.25
C SER A 9 4.77 14.73 24.87
N VAL A 10 5.01 13.73 25.73
CA VAL A 10 4.51 12.36 25.58
C VAL A 10 3.01 12.32 25.31
N PHE A 11 2.23 13.19 25.94
CA PHE A 11 0.78 13.32 25.76
C PHE A 11 0.40 13.74 24.34
N VAL A 12 1.16 14.63 23.71
CA VAL A 12 0.93 15.03 22.32
C VAL A 12 1.20 13.86 21.39
N ARG A 13 2.28 13.10 21.63
CA ARG A 13 2.59 11.90 20.84
C ARG A 13 1.53 10.80 20.96
N ILE A 14 0.97 10.59 22.16
CA ILE A 14 -0.10 9.61 22.38
C ILE A 14 -1.39 10.06 21.70
N ARG A 15 -1.76 11.34 21.79
CA ARG A 15 -2.94 11.90 21.13
C ARG A 15 -2.82 11.82 19.61
N ASP A 16 -1.66 12.15 19.05
CA ASP A 16 -1.40 12.08 17.62
C ASP A 16 -1.45 10.64 17.12
N ARG A 17 -0.92 9.68 17.88
CA ARG A 17 -1.04 8.25 17.55
C ARG A 17 -2.49 7.78 17.55
N ARG A 18 -3.28 8.10 18.58
CA ARG A 18 -4.71 7.75 18.63
C ARG A 18 -5.47 8.33 17.44
N ARG A 19 -5.26 9.60 17.12
CA ARG A 19 -5.91 10.25 15.98
C ARG A 19 -5.55 9.59 14.64
N ILE A 20 -4.30 9.14 14.48
CA ILE A 20 -3.87 8.37 13.29
C ILE A 20 -4.58 7.02 13.24
N TYR A 21 -4.64 6.29 14.34
CA TYR A 21 -5.33 4.98 14.39
C TYR A 21 -6.82 5.12 14.10
N ASP A 22 -7.49 6.12 14.65
CA ASP A 22 -8.91 6.35 14.42
C ASP A 22 -9.19 6.71 12.95
N THR A 23 -8.32 7.51 12.34
CA THR A 23 -8.42 7.88 10.92
C THR A 23 -8.15 6.66 10.02
N ASP A 24 -7.15 5.85 10.35
CA ASP A 24 -6.82 4.63 9.58
C ASP A 24 -7.97 3.62 9.65
N GLY A 25 -8.60 3.44 10.80
CA GLY A 25 -9.78 2.58 10.96
C GLY A 25 -11.00 3.05 10.17
N ALA A 26 -11.26 4.36 10.16
CA ALA A 26 -12.35 4.96 9.38
C ALA A 26 -12.09 4.82 7.87
N ASN A 27 -10.86 5.07 7.42
CA ASN A 27 -10.47 4.92 6.02
C ASN A 27 -10.53 3.46 5.58
N SER A 28 -10.10 2.52 6.42
CA SER A 28 -10.15 1.08 6.13
C SER A 28 -11.58 0.60 5.87
N ARG A 29 -12.56 1.07 6.64
CA ARG A 29 -13.98 0.75 6.39
C ARG A 29 -14.47 1.31 5.06
N LYS A 30 -14.15 2.56 4.75
CA LYS A 30 -14.52 3.19 3.46
C LYS A 30 -13.89 2.48 2.28
N PHE A 31 -12.61 2.10 2.37
CA PHE A 31 -11.96 1.31 1.32
C PHE A 31 -12.70 -0.01 1.09
N HIS A 32 -13.03 -0.72 2.16
CA HIS A 32 -13.73 -1.99 2.05
C HIS A 32 -15.13 -1.85 1.42
N GLU A 33 -15.89 -0.85 1.82
CA GLU A 33 -17.24 -0.58 1.25
C GLU A 33 -17.16 -0.30 -0.25
N ILE A 34 -16.25 0.58 -0.68
CA ILE A 34 -16.08 0.93 -2.09
C ILE A 34 -15.58 -0.27 -2.90
N ASN A 35 -14.59 -0.99 -2.38
CA ASN A 35 -14.06 -2.19 -3.03
C ASN A 35 -15.15 -3.25 -3.22
N ARG A 36 -15.97 -3.50 -2.20
CA ARG A 36 -17.09 -4.43 -2.29
C ARG A 36 -18.11 -4.00 -3.34
N TYR A 37 -18.45 -2.72 -3.39
CA TYR A 37 -19.40 -2.19 -4.35
C TYR A 37 -18.90 -2.33 -5.79
N SER A 38 -17.66 -1.96 -6.06
CA SER A 38 -17.09 -2.07 -7.41
C SER A 38 -16.92 -3.53 -7.85
N SER A 39 -16.50 -4.42 -6.93
CA SER A 39 -16.28 -5.85 -7.22
C SER A 39 -17.55 -6.60 -7.64
N GLN A 40 -18.72 -6.14 -7.21
CA GLN A 40 -20.02 -6.75 -7.60
C GLN A 40 -20.38 -6.51 -9.07
N ARG A 41 -19.72 -5.62 -9.75
CA ARG A 41 -20.01 -5.20 -11.13
C ARG A 41 -19.08 -5.80 -12.17
N VAL A 42 -18.08 -6.53 -11.73
CA VAL A 42 -17.05 -7.11 -12.60
C VAL A 42 -17.65 -8.11 -13.57
N ARG A 43 -17.34 -7.95 -14.84
CA ARG A 43 -17.67 -8.91 -15.90
C ARG A 43 -16.59 -9.98 -15.97
N LYS A 44 -16.98 -11.24 -16.01
CA LYS A 44 -16.05 -12.38 -15.95
C LYS A 44 -15.38 -12.72 -17.28
N ASP A 45 -15.91 -12.20 -18.37
CA ASP A 45 -15.49 -12.44 -19.74
C ASP A 45 -14.47 -11.42 -20.25
N GLU A 46 -14.15 -10.39 -19.46
CA GLU A 46 -13.17 -9.38 -19.81
C GLU A 46 -11.79 -9.70 -19.26
N GLN A 47 -10.77 -9.27 -20.00
CA GLN A 47 -9.38 -9.38 -19.56
C GLN A 47 -9.11 -8.40 -18.42
N PRO A 48 -8.40 -8.82 -17.36
CA PRO A 48 -8.11 -7.96 -16.23
C PRO A 48 -7.07 -6.89 -16.57
N VAL A 49 -7.26 -5.70 -16.01
CA VAL A 49 -6.25 -4.65 -15.99
C VAL A 49 -5.39 -4.79 -14.75
N LEU A 50 -4.09 -4.91 -14.94
CA LEU A 50 -3.11 -5.02 -13.86
C LEU A 50 -2.66 -3.63 -13.40
N PHE A 51 -2.87 -3.34 -12.13
CA PHE A 51 -2.33 -2.16 -11.46
C PHE A 51 -1.09 -2.55 -10.65
N PHE A 52 0.08 -2.11 -11.09
CA PHE A 52 1.30 -2.25 -10.33
C PHE A 52 1.46 -1.11 -9.33
N ASN A 53 1.33 -1.43 -8.06
CA ASN A 53 1.54 -0.47 -6.99
C ASN A 53 2.59 -0.98 -6.00
N ALA A 54 3.83 -0.60 -6.24
CA ALA A 54 4.98 -1.06 -5.46
C ALA A 54 4.94 -0.64 -3.99
N SER A 55 4.22 0.43 -3.64
CA SER A 55 4.22 0.94 -2.27
C SER A 55 2.97 1.75 -1.94
N THR A 56 2.32 1.41 -0.83
CA THR A 56 1.24 2.22 -0.25
C THR A 56 1.74 3.30 0.71
N ARG A 57 3.06 3.31 0.98
CA ARG A 57 3.80 4.13 1.94
C ARG A 57 3.49 3.93 3.44
N LEU A 58 4.49 4.29 4.23
CA LEU A 58 4.79 3.82 5.58
C LEU A 58 3.90 4.37 6.68
N THR A 59 3.28 5.52 6.49
CA THR A 59 2.54 6.21 7.56
C THR A 59 1.15 6.67 7.16
N ARG A 60 0.90 6.80 5.87
CA ARG A 60 -0.40 7.17 5.29
C ARG A 60 -0.44 6.73 3.83
N THR A 61 -1.63 6.55 3.29
CA THR A 61 -1.81 6.30 1.86
C THR A 61 -1.09 7.37 1.03
N SER A 62 -0.17 6.96 0.18
CA SER A 62 0.49 7.90 -0.74
C SER A 62 -0.50 8.39 -1.78
N LEU A 63 -0.23 9.58 -2.34
CA LEU A 63 -1.06 10.13 -3.41
C LEU A 63 -1.15 9.17 -4.60
N ASN A 64 -0.03 8.58 -5.00
CA ASN A 64 0.03 7.60 -6.09
C ASN A 64 -0.82 6.36 -5.80
N ALA A 65 -0.76 5.82 -4.58
CA ALA A 65 -1.59 4.70 -4.18
C ALA A 65 -3.08 5.07 -4.17
N ALA A 66 -3.43 6.27 -3.72
CA ALA A 66 -4.80 6.76 -3.72
C ALA A 66 -5.34 6.91 -5.15
N PHE A 67 -4.56 7.50 -6.06
CA PHE A 67 -4.95 7.62 -7.48
C PHE A 67 -5.10 6.27 -8.16
N ALA A 68 -4.16 5.36 -7.97
CA ALA A 68 -4.24 4.01 -8.52
C ALA A 68 -5.49 3.28 -8.01
N TRP A 69 -5.78 3.38 -6.72
CA TRP A 69 -6.96 2.79 -6.11
C TRP A 69 -8.27 3.39 -6.65
N LEU A 70 -8.36 4.73 -6.79
CA LEU A 70 -9.53 5.41 -7.35
C LEU A 70 -9.74 5.03 -8.81
N ALA A 71 -8.70 5.04 -9.63
CA ALA A 71 -8.77 4.66 -11.04
C ALA A 71 -9.23 3.21 -11.20
N ALA A 72 -8.66 2.29 -10.42
CA ALA A 72 -9.03 0.89 -10.43
C ALA A 72 -10.49 0.65 -10.04
N ASN A 73 -10.97 1.27 -8.95
CA ASN A 73 -12.37 1.14 -8.54
C ASN A 73 -13.33 1.79 -9.54
N SER A 74 -12.94 2.88 -10.20
CA SER A 74 -13.72 3.49 -11.27
C SER A 74 -13.88 2.53 -12.45
N LEU A 75 -12.79 1.94 -12.95
CA LEU A 75 -12.83 0.95 -14.02
C LEU A 75 -13.63 -0.29 -13.61
N GLN A 76 -13.42 -0.79 -12.39
CA GLN A 76 -14.15 -1.95 -11.90
C GLN A 76 -15.66 -1.69 -11.79
N SER A 77 -16.06 -0.46 -11.48
CA SER A 77 -17.48 -0.05 -11.46
C SER A 77 -18.12 -0.05 -12.85
N THR A 78 -17.35 0.03 -13.92
CA THR A 78 -17.82 -0.13 -15.31
C THR A 78 -17.79 -1.58 -15.79
N GLY A 79 -17.34 -2.50 -14.95
CA GLY A 79 -17.32 -3.93 -15.23
C GLY A 79 -15.95 -4.52 -15.55
N VAL A 80 -14.91 -3.69 -15.65
CA VAL A 80 -13.54 -4.16 -15.99
C VAL A 80 -12.92 -4.88 -14.80
N PRO A 81 -12.44 -6.14 -14.94
CA PRO A 81 -11.72 -6.83 -13.88
C PRO A 81 -10.40 -6.14 -13.55
N ILE A 82 -10.08 -6.04 -12.28
CA ILE A 82 -8.85 -5.39 -11.81
C ILE A 82 -8.03 -6.35 -10.95
N VAL A 83 -6.73 -6.37 -11.17
CA VAL A 83 -5.76 -7.08 -10.33
C VAL A 83 -4.71 -6.08 -9.84
N PHE A 84 -4.51 -6.02 -8.53
CA PHE A 84 -3.41 -5.24 -7.96
C PHE A 84 -2.18 -6.12 -7.71
N MET A 85 -1.06 -5.76 -8.30
CA MET A 85 0.24 -6.31 -7.92
C MET A 85 0.82 -5.45 -6.79
N THR A 86 1.05 -6.07 -5.63
CA THR A 86 1.50 -5.41 -4.40
C THR A 86 2.88 -5.90 -3.98
N CYS A 87 3.70 -5.03 -3.42
CA CYS A 87 5.09 -5.35 -3.10
C CYS A 87 5.24 -6.50 -2.11
N MET A 88 4.42 -6.59 -1.06
CA MET A 88 4.48 -7.61 0.01
C MET A 88 5.90 -8.02 0.46
N ARG A 89 6.86 -7.10 0.43
CA ARG A 89 8.30 -7.30 0.67
C ARG A 89 9.12 -7.79 -0.54
N GLY A 90 8.50 -7.96 -1.70
CA GLY A 90 9.23 -8.42 -2.90
C GLY A 90 10.34 -7.47 -3.34
N LEU A 91 10.18 -6.15 -3.14
CA LEU A 91 11.24 -5.17 -3.41
C LEU A 91 12.14 -5.00 -2.17
N ASN A 92 13.11 -5.87 -1.99
CA ASN A 92 14.07 -5.78 -0.89
C ASN A 92 15.51 -5.90 -1.46
N PRO A 93 16.34 -4.83 -1.37
CA PRO A 93 16.12 -3.56 -0.65
C PRO A 93 15.13 -2.61 -1.32
N CYS A 94 14.34 -1.92 -0.50
CA CYS A 94 13.31 -0.99 -0.97
C CYS A 94 13.89 0.42 -1.11
N LEU A 95 14.01 0.93 -2.33
CA LEU A 95 14.55 2.28 -2.61
C LEU A 95 13.76 3.40 -1.94
N LEU A 96 12.46 3.19 -1.68
CA LEU A 96 11.58 4.21 -1.06
C LEU A 96 11.69 4.25 0.47
N ALA A 97 12.16 3.18 1.08
CA ALA A 97 12.19 3.03 2.53
C ALA A 97 13.60 2.86 3.10
N THR A 98 14.60 2.60 2.25
CA THR A 98 16.00 2.51 2.68
C THR A 98 16.47 3.87 3.18
N ASP A 99 16.98 3.88 4.41
CA ASP A 99 17.60 5.06 5.01
C ASP A 99 18.97 5.28 4.37
N ARG A 100 19.19 6.44 3.76
CA ARG A 100 20.43 6.74 3.06
C ARG A 100 21.62 6.90 4.02
N GLU A 101 21.35 7.38 5.24
CA GLU A 101 22.37 7.57 6.27
C GLU A 101 22.66 6.26 7.03
N ASN A 102 21.67 5.38 7.10
CA ASN A 102 21.82 4.07 7.74
C ASN A 102 21.16 2.95 6.89
N PRO A 103 21.82 2.45 5.84
CA PRO A 103 21.29 1.42 4.96
C PRO A 103 20.98 0.07 5.64
N LYS A 104 21.58 -0.16 6.82
CA LYS A 104 21.35 -1.39 7.62
C LYS A 104 20.11 -1.31 8.49
N LYS A 105 19.45 -0.15 8.57
CA LYS A 105 18.22 0.03 9.32
C LYS A 105 17.11 -0.86 8.77
N GLU A 106 16.40 -1.52 9.67
CA GLU A 106 15.28 -2.38 9.28
C GLU A 106 14.21 -1.59 8.51
N LEU A 107 13.79 -2.16 7.38
CA LEU A 107 12.76 -1.57 6.52
C LEU A 107 11.39 -1.67 7.19
N PRO A 108 10.57 -0.61 7.17
CA PRO A 108 9.26 -0.58 7.80
C PRO A 108 8.18 -1.32 6.97
N CYS A 109 8.55 -2.47 6.39
CA CYS A 109 7.70 -3.28 5.51
C CYS A 109 6.38 -3.69 6.16
N GLN A 110 6.38 -4.00 7.47
CA GLN A 110 5.18 -4.39 8.20
C GLN A 110 4.07 -3.34 8.11
N SER A 111 4.41 -2.06 8.25
CA SER A 111 3.46 -0.97 8.14
C SER A 111 2.92 -0.81 6.72
N CYS A 112 3.78 -0.94 5.72
CA CYS A 112 3.41 -0.87 4.32
C CYS A 112 2.47 -2.03 3.92
N ILE A 113 2.78 -3.26 4.33
CA ILE A 113 1.95 -4.45 4.09
C ILE A 113 0.59 -4.30 4.75
N ARG A 114 0.53 -3.82 6.00
CA ARG A 114 -0.73 -3.58 6.70
C ARG A 114 -1.62 -2.59 5.96
N LEU A 115 -1.05 -1.47 5.50
CA LEU A 115 -1.78 -0.48 4.72
C LEU A 115 -2.27 -1.05 3.39
N SER A 116 -1.44 -1.82 2.68
CA SER A 116 -1.85 -2.49 1.44
C SER A 116 -3.02 -3.44 1.68
N LYS A 117 -2.94 -4.29 2.71
CA LYS A 117 -4.02 -5.22 3.06
C LYS A 117 -5.33 -4.50 3.39
N ASN A 118 -5.26 -3.36 4.08
CA ASN A 118 -6.44 -2.57 4.41
C ASN A 118 -7.05 -1.89 3.18
N MET A 119 -6.20 -1.30 2.35
CA MET A 119 -6.63 -0.53 1.19
C MET A 119 -7.24 -1.42 0.10
N TYR A 120 -6.66 -2.59 -0.13
CA TYR A 120 -7.08 -3.52 -1.18
C TYR A 120 -7.95 -4.67 -0.67
N ASN A 121 -8.45 -4.59 0.58
CA ASN A 121 -9.34 -5.60 1.13
C ASN A 121 -10.60 -5.74 0.26
N GLY A 122 -10.87 -6.96 -0.21
CA GLY A 122 -11.98 -7.25 -1.10
C GLY A 122 -11.69 -7.06 -2.61
N LEU A 123 -10.46 -6.66 -2.97
CA LEU A 123 -9.98 -6.63 -4.35
C LEU A 123 -9.05 -7.82 -4.61
N GLN A 124 -8.94 -8.20 -5.88
CA GLN A 124 -7.97 -9.22 -6.30
C GLN A 124 -6.56 -8.64 -6.22
N THR A 125 -5.68 -9.31 -5.46
CA THR A 125 -4.29 -8.89 -5.28
C THR A 125 -3.35 -10.06 -5.55
N VAL A 126 -2.19 -9.76 -6.15
CA VAL A 126 -1.08 -10.69 -6.32
C VAL A 126 0.17 -10.09 -5.68
N PRO A 127 0.93 -10.86 -4.90
CA PRO A 127 2.20 -10.39 -4.36
C PRO A 127 3.24 -10.30 -5.46
N LEU A 128 4.12 -9.29 -5.36
CA LEU A 128 5.34 -9.23 -6.15
C LEU A 128 6.38 -10.14 -5.49
N GLU A 129 6.75 -11.20 -6.17
CA GLU A 129 7.78 -12.12 -5.72
C GLU A 129 8.95 -12.08 -6.70
N PHE A 130 10.14 -11.82 -6.18
CA PHE A 130 11.38 -12.06 -6.91
C PHE A 130 11.88 -13.44 -6.56
N ARG A 131 12.13 -14.24 -7.58
CA ARG A 131 12.84 -15.51 -7.46
C ARG A 131 14.25 -15.31 -8.01
N GLU A 132 15.23 -15.81 -7.30
CA GLU A 132 16.59 -15.89 -7.84
C GLU A 132 16.55 -16.83 -9.04
N ASP A 133 16.96 -16.34 -10.19
CA ASP A 133 17.16 -17.18 -11.38
C ASP A 133 18.61 -17.65 -11.38
N PRO A 134 18.86 -18.95 -11.16
CA PRO A 134 20.22 -19.48 -11.09
C PRO A 134 20.99 -19.33 -12.42
N ILE A 135 20.30 -19.11 -13.53
CA ILE A 135 20.94 -18.90 -14.84
C ILE A 135 21.53 -17.49 -14.92
N LEU A 136 20.85 -16.48 -14.33
CA LEU A 136 21.30 -15.07 -14.37
C LEU A 136 22.43 -14.77 -13.38
N PHE A 137 22.67 -15.64 -12.39
CA PHE A 137 23.74 -15.45 -11.39
C PHE A 137 25.05 -16.19 -11.73
N ASN A 138 25.11 -16.93 -12.83
CA ASN A 138 26.28 -17.67 -13.25
C ASN A 138 27.04 -17.04 -14.45
N GLU A 139 26.73 -15.81 -14.80
CA GLU A 139 27.50 -14.95 -15.71
C GLU A 139 28.32 -13.92 -14.92
#